data_218ebdae5c6df8d104e7307124686300
#
_entry.id   218ebdae5c6df8d104e7307124686300
#
_cell.length_a   1.000
_cell.length_b   1.000
_cell.length_c   1.000
_cell.angle_alpha   90.00
_cell.angle_beta   90.00
_cell.angle_gamma   90.00
#
_symmetry.space_group_name_H-M   'P 1'
#
loop_
_entity.id
_entity.type
_entity.pdbx_description
1 polymer ?
#
loop_
_entity_poly.entity_id
_entity_poly.type
_entity_poly.pdbx_seq_one_letter_code
_entity_poly.pdbx_strand_id
1 'polypeptide(L)'
;MKSLTKMTLILAVIGLVGFTIVANEYDTSDSLNLSEEFSPIQETVYGNTSNIQYKDLGTMKASWYGPRFHGRTTANGEIYDQMAYTAAHKSLPFGTLLRITNPRNNKSLIVRINDRGPYIPGRQLDLSKGAAEKLGVMYSGVKKLKVEEVLISGINNPLVPAG
;
A
#
# COMPACT_ATOMS: atom_id res chain seq x y z
N MET A 1 -38.61 -39.83 18.39
CA MET A 1 -39.59 -39.58 17.31
C MET A 1 -38.89 -38.77 16.23
N LYS A 2 -38.94 -39.31 15.03
CA LYS A 2 -38.19 -38.92 13.81
C LYS A 2 -38.73 -37.63 13.22
N SER A 3 -37.87 -36.70 12.74
CA SER A 3 -38.24 -35.78 11.69
C SER A 3 -37.12 -35.69 10.69
N LEU A 4 -37.35 -36.27 9.53
CA LEU A 4 -36.57 -36.16 8.30
C LEU A 4 -36.80 -34.77 7.69
N THR A 5 -35.77 -34.01 7.49
CA THR A 5 -35.83 -32.81 6.66
C THR A 5 -35.39 -33.13 5.25
N LYS A 6 -36.27 -32.86 4.33
CA LYS A 6 -36.19 -33.15 2.90
C LYS A 6 -35.12 -32.33 2.20
N MET A 7 -34.20 -33.01 1.57
CA MET A 7 -33.19 -32.43 0.69
C MET A 7 -33.83 -32.26 -0.71
N THR A 8 -34.05 -31.03 -1.13
CA THR A 8 -34.60 -30.72 -2.44
C THR A 8 -33.48 -30.68 -3.46
N LEU A 9 -33.50 -31.68 -4.36
CA LEU A 9 -32.59 -31.79 -5.50
C LEU A 9 -33.07 -30.85 -6.62
N ILE A 10 -32.29 -29.82 -6.95
CA ILE A 10 -32.52 -29.00 -8.13
C ILE A 10 -31.76 -29.58 -9.29
N LEU A 11 -32.48 -30.23 -10.22
CA LEU A 11 -32.00 -30.64 -11.52
C LEU A 11 -31.96 -29.42 -12.44
N ALA A 12 -30.75 -28.97 -12.80
CA ALA A 12 -30.55 -28.01 -13.88
C ALA A 12 -30.50 -28.75 -15.20
N VAL A 13 -31.48 -28.52 -16.04
CA VAL A 13 -31.53 -28.99 -17.43
C VAL A 13 -30.56 -28.13 -18.26
N ILE A 14 -29.46 -28.71 -18.68
CA ILE A 14 -28.55 -28.10 -19.65
C ILE A 14 -29.04 -28.48 -21.04
N GLY A 15 -29.54 -27.49 -21.77
CA GLY A 15 -29.96 -27.62 -23.17
C GLY A 15 -28.77 -27.96 -24.06
N LEU A 16 -28.96 -29.04 -24.82
CA LEU A 16 -28.06 -29.50 -25.88
C LEU A 16 -28.07 -28.49 -27.03
N VAL A 17 -27.02 -27.72 -27.18
CA VAL A 17 -26.71 -27.06 -28.46
C VAL A 17 -25.65 -27.89 -29.13
N GLY A 18 -26.05 -28.57 -30.20
CA GLY A 18 -25.18 -29.41 -30.98
C GLY A 18 -24.06 -28.61 -31.66
N PHE A 19 -22.83 -28.88 -31.24
CA PHE A 19 -21.65 -28.43 -31.95
C PHE A 19 -21.08 -29.66 -32.68
N THR A 20 -21.32 -29.74 -34.00
CA THR A 20 -20.70 -30.72 -34.86
C THR A 20 -19.23 -30.40 -35.05
N ILE A 21 -18.35 -31.17 -34.41
CA ILE A 21 -16.92 -31.14 -34.68
C ILE A 21 -16.70 -31.92 -35.98
N VAL A 22 -16.32 -31.21 -37.04
CA VAL A 22 -15.77 -31.83 -38.25
C VAL A 22 -14.35 -32.24 -37.91
N ALA A 23 -14.14 -33.53 -37.68
CA ALA A 23 -12.80 -34.09 -37.57
C ALA A 23 -12.16 -34.05 -38.98
N ASN A 24 -11.19 -33.16 -39.14
CA ASN A 24 -10.33 -33.19 -40.31
C ASN A 24 -9.13 -34.06 -39.96
N GLU A 25 -9.07 -35.25 -40.57
CA GLU A 25 -7.92 -36.15 -40.53
C GLU A 25 -6.74 -35.44 -41.18
N TYR A 26 -5.77 -34.98 -40.38
CA TYR A 26 -4.46 -34.60 -40.87
C TYR A 26 -3.57 -35.86 -40.83
N ASP A 27 -3.17 -36.25 -42.01
CA ASP A 27 -2.17 -37.29 -42.29
C ASP A 27 -0.85 -36.93 -41.60
N THR A 28 -0.43 -37.78 -40.67
CA THR A 28 0.84 -37.62 -39.93
C THR A 28 1.92 -38.41 -40.63
N SER A 29 2.48 -37.87 -41.69
CA SER A 29 3.72 -38.34 -42.26
C SER A 29 4.62 -37.20 -42.80
N ASP A 30 5.03 -36.33 -41.89
CA ASP A 30 6.21 -35.52 -42.15
C ASP A 30 6.98 -35.30 -40.85
N SER A 31 7.99 -36.14 -40.67
CA SER A 31 8.96 -36.07 -39.61
C SER A 31 9.86 -34.89 -39.90
N LEU A 32 9.41 -33.67 -39.62
CA LEU A 32 10.28 -32.51 -39.58
C LEU A 32 10.93 -32.45 -38.18
N ASN A 33 12.20 -32.78 -38.20
CA ASN A 33 13.14 -32.67 -37.13
C ASN A 33 13.32 -31.16 -36.79
N LEU A 34 12.38 -30.59 -36.01
CA LEU A 34 12.55 -29.26 -35.42
C LEU A 34 13.17 -29.40 -34.04
N SER A 35 14.45 -29.69 -34.04
CA SER A 35 15.32 -29.26 -32.93
C SER A 35 15.57 -27.76 -33.09
N GLU A 36 14.51 -26.94 -33.08
CA GLU A 36 14.68 -25.53 -32.78
C GLU A 36 14.96 -25.42 -31.31
N GLU A 37 16.22 -25.13 -31.06
CA GLU A 37 16.79 -24.62 -29.84
C GLU A 37 15.86 -23.51 -29.33
N PHE A 38 14.96 -23.88 -28.38
CA PHE A 38 14.17 -22.89 -27.65
C PHE A 38 15.15 -22.14 -26.76
N SER A 39 15.82 -21.16 -27.31
CA SER A 39 16.55 -20.17 -26.52
C SER A 39 15.51 -19.55 -25.58
N PRO A 40 15.68 -19.67 -24.26
CA PRO A 40 14.80 -18.95 -23.37
C PRO A 40 14.95 -17.46 -23.75
N ILE A 41 13.85 -16.87 -24.19
CA ILE A 41 13.75 -15.42 -24.30
C ILE A 41 14.16 -14.92 -22.93
N GLN A 42 15.38 -14.42 -22.83
CA GLN A 42 15.76 -13.63 -21.66
C GLN A 42 14.86 -12.42 -21.70
N GLU A 43 13.72 -12.55 -21.03
CA GLU A 43 12.91 -11.45 -20.60
C GLU A 43 13.85 -10.60 -19.74
N THR A 44 14.47 -9.59 -20.37
CA THR A 44 15.13 -8.51 -19.65
C THR A 44 14.02 -7.77 -18.91
N VAL A 45 13.59 -8.39 -17.80
CA VAL A 45 12.87 -7.68 -16.76
C VAL A 45 13.81 -6.56 -16.35
N TYR A 46 13.52 -5.36 -16.83
CA TYR A 46 14.06 -4.14 -16.24
C TYR A 46 13.54 -4.10 -14.80
N GLY A 47 14.15 -4.94 -13.96
CA GLY A 47 13.94 -4.96 -12.54
C GLY A 47 14.55 -3.71 -11.94
N ASN A 48 13.81 -2.60 -11.99
CA ASN A 48 13.98 -1.56 -10.99
C ASN A 48 13.58 -2.16 -9.64
N THR A 49 14.49 -2.93 -9.07
CA THR A 49 14.35 -3.43 -7.70
C THR A 49 14.54 -2.23 -6.79
N SER A 50 13.46 -1.50 -6.53
CA SER A 50 13.46 -0.46 -5.52
C SER A 50 13.67 -1.14 -4.17
N ASN A 51 14.86 -0.99 -3.59
CA ASN A 51 15.13 -1.46 -2.24
C ASN A 51 14.50 -0.49 -1.24
N ILE A 52 13.50 -0.97 -0.52
CA ILE A 52 12.89 -0.23 0.59
C ILE A 52 13.65 -0.60 1.87
N GLN A 53 14.22 0.39 2.51
CA GLN A 53 14.88 0.25 3.80
C GLN A 53 14.13 1.05 4.85
N TYR A 54 14.21 0.61 6.09
CA TYR A 54 13.59 1.28 7.23
C TYR A 54 14.67 1.67 8.23
N LYS A 55 14.85 2.98 8.42
CA LYS A 55 15.78 3.54 9.42
C LYS A 55 15.00 3.82 10.70
N ASP A 56 15.35 3.17 11.78
CA ASP A 56 14.69 3.37 13.07
C ASP A 56 14.95 4.79 13.62
N LEU A 57 13.88 5.52 13.92
CA LEU A 57 13.90 6.81 14.59
C LEU A 57 13.44 6.71 16.05
N GLY A 58 13.22 5.47 16.52
CA GLY A 58 12.78 5.19 17.88
C GLY A 58 11.31 5.42 18.13
N THR A 59 10.98 5.90 19.32
CA THR A 59 9.59 6.14 19.74
C THR A 59 9.32 7.62 19.86
N MET A 60 8.26 8.10 19.21
CA MET A 60 7.83 9.50 19.28
C MET A 60 6.47 9.61 19.98
N LYS A 61 6.32 10.69 20.78
CA LYS A 61 5.01 11.09 21.31
C LYS A 61 4.23 11.79 20.21
N ALA A 62 3.14 11.18 19.77
CA ALA A 62 2.29 11.65 18.71
C ALA A 62 0.89 12.02 19.20
N SER A 63 0.31 13.06 18.60
CA SER A 63 -1.11 13.39 18.66
C SER A 63 -1.67 13.52 17.25
N TRP A 64 -2.88 14.02 17.08
CA TRP A 64 -3.44 14.31 15.78
C TRP A 64 -4.05 15.70 15.72
N TYR A 65 -4.11 16.27 14.52
CA TYR A 65 -4.73 17.56 14.28
C TYR A 65 -6.23 17.52 14.58
N GLY A 66 -6.73 18.55 15.23
CA GLY A 66 -8.17 18.75 15.37
C GLY A 66 -8.86 19.06 14.03
N PRO A 67 -10.20 18.92 13.95
CA PRO A 67 -10.95 19.10 12.70
C PRO A 67 -10.90 20.52 12.11
N ARG A 68 -10.47 21.51 12.88
CA ARG A 68 -10.43 22.93 12.48
C ARG A 68 -9.34 23.27 11.47
N PHE A 69 -8.44 22.34 11.14
CA PHE A 69 -7.31 22.60 10.24
C PHE A 69 -7.58 22.19 8.79
N HIS A 70 -8.65 21.41 8.53
CA HIS A 70 -8.99 20.99 7.18
C HIS A 70 -9.20 22.19 6.24
N GLY A 71 -8.61 22.13 5.05
CA GLY A 71 -8.64 23.20 4.06
C GLY A 71 -7.65 24.35 4.29
N ARG A 72 -6.87 24.34 5.37
CA ARG A 72 -5.82 25.36 5.61
C ARG A 72 -4.53 24.97 4.89
N THR A 73 -3.73 25.97 4.55
CA THR A 73 -2.40 25.76 3.97
C THR A 73 -1.43 25.22 5.03
N THR A 74 -0.72 24.16 4.71
CA THR A 74 0.35 23.56 5.50
C THR A 74 1.67 24.31 5.29
N ALA A 75 2.68 24.05 6.12
CA ALA A 75 3.96 24.72 6.04
C ALA A 75 4.75 24.45 4.74
N ASN A 76 4.44 23.38 4.01
CA ASN A 76 5.02 23.13 2.68
C ASN A 76 4.19 23.72 1.53
N GLY A 77 3.10 24.45 1.81
CA GLY A 77 2.24 25.10 0.82
C GLY A 77 1.05 24.27 0.31
N GLU A 78 0.93 23.02 0.70
CA GLU A 78 -0.21 22.19 0.33
C GLU A 78 -1.48 22.57 1.12
N ILE A 79 -2.64 22.26 0.57
CA ILE A 79 -3.91 22.35 1.33
C ILE A 79 -4.04 21.09 2.21
N TYR A 80 -4.23 21.29 3.50
CA TYR A 80 -4.38 20.19 4.44
C TYR A 80 -5.67 19.41 4.22
N ASP A 81 -5.55 18.16 3.81
CA ASP A 81 -6.63 17.19 3.82
C ASP A 81 -6.53 16.33 5.09
N GLN A 82 -7.55 16.44 5.95
CA GLN A 82 -7.59 15.69 7.20
C GLN A 82 -7.64 14.17 7.02
N MET A 83 -8.08 13.67 5.85
CA MET A 83 -8.16 12.23 5.57
C MET A 83 -6.93 11.67 4.86
N ALA A 84 -6.08 12.53 4.28
CA ALA A 84 -4.80 12.11 3.72
C ALA A 84 -3.84 11.59 4.80
N TYR A 85 -2.94 10.68 4.42
CA TYR A 85 -1.96 10.12 5.36
C TYR A 85 -0.72 11.01 5.44
N THR A 86 -0.84 12.10 6.20
CA THR A 86 0.20 13.10 6.40
C THR A 86 0.46 13.34 7.88
N ALA A 87 1.59 13.98 8.16
CA ALA A 87 1.96 14.38 9.52
C ALA A 87 2.79 15.65 9.53
N ALA A 88 2.81 16.33 10.71
CA ALA A 88 3.72 17.41 11.01
C ALA A 88 4.88 16.93 11.89
N HIS A 89 6.07 17.41 11.58
CA HIS A 89 7.28 17.27 12.40
C HIS A 89 8.09 18.56 12.40
N LYS A 90 8.81 18.83 13.51
CA LYS A 90 9.52 20.11 13.67
C LYS A 90 10.64 20.31 12.67
N SER A 91 11.41 19.26 12.35
CA SER A 91 12.67 19.38 11.62
C SER A 91 12.88 18.37 10.50
N LEU A 92 12.11 17.25 10.43
CA LEU A 92 12.26 16.33 9.33
C LEU A 92 11.94 17.02 7.99
N PRO A 93 12.68 16.77 6.91
CA PRO A 93 12.41 17.36 5.60
C PRO A 93 10.96 17.12 5.15
N PHE A 94 10.39 18.08 4.41
CA PHE A 94 9.11 17.84 3.74
C PHE A 94 9.26 16.72 2.71
N GLY A 95 8.22 15.90 2.54
CA GLY A 95 8.27 14.71 1.70
C GLY A 95 8.81 13.46 2.39
N THR A 96 9.47 13.56 3.55
CA THR A 96 9.94 12.40 4.32
C THR A 96 8.78 11.43 4.55
N LEU A 97 8.99 10.17 4.20
CA LEU A 97 8.04 9.09 4.46
C LEU A 97 8.40 8.41 5.78
N LEU A 98 7.43 8.29 6.66
CA LEU A 98 7.58 7.61 7.95
C LEU A 98 6.65 6.42 8.03
N ARG A 99 7.17 5.25 8.38
CA ARG A 99 6.35 4.13 8.84
C ARG A 99 6.09 4.33 10.34
N ILE A 100 4.81 4.52 10.67
CA ILE A 100 4.35 4.68 12.04
C ILE A 100 3.68 3.38 12.48
N THR A 101 4.10 2.83 13.61
CA THR A 101 3.52 1.62 14.18
C THR A 101 2.98 1.90 15.58
N ASN A 102 1.72 1.51 15.81
CA ASN A 102 1.13 1.53 17.13
C ASN A 102 1.46 0.20 17.86
N PRO A 103 2.31 0.23 18.89
CA PRO A 103 2.78 -1.00 19.55
C PRO A 103 1.68 -1.73 20.34
N ARG A 104 0.51 -1.12 20.55
CA ARG A 104 -0.60 -1.75 21.28
C ARG A 104 -1.44 -2.70 20.42
N ASN A 105 -1.55 -2.43 19.13
CA ASN A 105 -2.40 -3.19 18.21
C ASN A 105 -1.67 -3.64 16.94
N ASN A 106 -0.36 -3.36 16.84
CA ASN A 106 0.53 -3.68 15.71
C ASN A 106 0.09 -3.08 14.36
N LYS A 107 -0.85 -2.12 14.37
CA LYS A 107 -1.22 -1.41 13.13
C LYS A 107 -0.09 -0.49 12.71
N SER A 108 0.25 -0.55 11.44
CA SER A 108 1.28 0.30 10.82
C SER A 108 0.71 1.05 9.62
N LEU A 109 1.26 2.24 9.38
CA LEU A 109 0.89 3.10 8.26
C LEU A 109 2.08 3.93 7.82
N ILE A 110 2.21 4.17 6.52
CA ILE A 110 3.17 5.15 5.99
C ILE A 110 2.46 6.50 5.89
N VAL A 111 3.09 7.53 6.46
CA VAL A 111 2.65 8.91 6.37
C VAL A 111 3.76 9.77 5.76
N ARG A 112 3.38 10.87 5.11
CA ARG A 112 4.33 11.84 4.54
C ARG A 112 4.35 13.12 5.40
N ILE A 113 5.55 13.63 5.66
CA ILE A 113 5.74 14.93 6.33
C ILE A 113 5.45 16.05 5.35
N ASN A 114 4.43 16.88 5.64
CA ASN A 114 4.06 18.03 4.83
C ASN A 114 3.82 19.30 5.66
N ASP A 115 3.97 19.23 6.99
CA ASP A 115 3.71 20.35 7.86
C ASP A 115 4.75 20.47 8.98
N ARG A 116 4.74 21.62 9.67
CA ARG A 116 5.62 21.94 10.81
C ARG A 116 4.83 21.91 12.12
N GLY A 117 5.47 21.43 13.15
CA GLY A 117 4.93 21.22 14.49
C GLY A 117 5.19 19.80 14.99
N PRO A 118 4.58 19.40 16.09
CA PRO A 118 3.83 20.21 17.08
C PRO A 118 4.73 21.14 17.87
N TYR A 119 4.24 22.35 18.14
CA TYR A 119 4.95 23.32 18.99
C TYR A 119 4.56 23.20 20.47
N ILE A 120 3.84 22.16 20.84
CA ILE A 120 3.47 21.84 22.23
C ILE A 120 4.60 21.03 22.87
N PRO A 121 5.09 21.42 24.07
CA PRO A 121 6.13 20.68 24.77
C PRO A 121 5.81 19.19 24.93
N GLY A 122 6.81 18.35 24.74
CA GLY A 122 6.68 16.90 24.93
C GLY A 122 6.00 16.14 23.77
N ARG A 123 5.54 16.82 22.70
CA ARG A 123 5.07 16.17 21.46
C ARG A 123 6.10 16.33 20.35
N GLN A 124 6.20 15.31 19.52
CA GLN A 124 7.19 15.25 18.43
C GLN A 124 6.51 15.10 17.06
N LEU A 125 5.29 14.55 17.02
CA LEU A 125 4.57 14.27 15.79
C LEU A 125 3.08 14.63 15.94
N ASP A 126 2.50 15.27 14.92
CA ASP A 126 1.05 15.43 14.80
C ASP A 126 0.57 14.74 13.54
N LEU A 127 -0.31 13.75 13.70
CA LEU A 127 -0.88 12.96 12.61
C LEU A 127 -2.11 13.65 12.03
N SER A 128 -2.41 13.41 10.77
CA SER A 128 -3.72 13.71 10.21
C SER A 128 -4.81 12.87 10.90
N LYS A 129 -6.08 13.27 10.77
CA LYS A 129 -7.21 12.51 11.29
C LYS A 129 -7.25 11.10 10.71
N GLY A 130 -7.15 10.96 9.37
CA GLY A 130 -7.16 9.66 8.69
C GLY A 130 -6.04 8.73 9.15
N ALA A 131 -4.83 9.27 9.36
CA ALA A 131 -3.71 8.51 9.90
C ALA A 131 -3.99 8.03 11.34
N ALA A 132 -4.52 8.91 12.20
CA ALA A 132 -4.83 8.58 13.58
C ALA A 132 -5.95 7.52 13.69
N GLU A 133 -6.96 7.60 12.83
CA GLU A 133 -8.03 6.58 12.72
C GLU A 133 -7.46 5.22 12.31
N LYS A 134 -6.64 5.19 11.26
CA LYS A 134 -6.04 3.96 10.73
C LYS A 134 -5.16 3.26 11.77
N LEU A 135 -4.38 4.04 12.52
CA LEU A 135 -3.53 3.53 13.61
C LEU A 135 -4.30 3.18 14.90
N GLY A 136 -5.58 3.56 14.99
CA GLY A 136 -6.40 3.33 16.17
C GLY A 136 -6.00 4.17 17.38
N VAL A 137 -5.53 5.41 17.15
CA VAL A 137 -5.08 6.33 18.22
C VAL A 137 -5.95 7.57 18.38
N MET A 138 -6.99 7.73 17.57
CA MET A 138 -7.80 8.95 17.49
C MET A 138 -8.40 9.38 18.83
N TYR A 139 -8.92 8.44 19.63
CA TYR A 139 -9.56 8.72 20.91
C TYR A 139 -8.61 8.64 22.12
N SER A 140 -7.33 8.54 21.88
CA SER A 140 -6.36 8.19 22.91
C SER A 140 -5.49 9.36 23.38
N GLY A 141 -5.70 10.59 22.88
CA GLY A 141 -4.84 11.73 23.16
C GLY A 141 -3.41 11.52 22.62
N VAL A 142 -2.40 11.87 23.42
CA VAL A 142 -0.98 11.69 23.05
C VAL A 142 -0.56 10.24 23.28
N LYS A 143 0.04 9.61 22.27
CA LYS A 143 0.53 8.23 22.30
C LYS A 143 2.00 8.13 21.92
N LYS A 144 2.69 7.15 22.50
CA LYS A 144 4.02 6.73 22.06
C LYS A 144 3.86 5.76 20.91
N LEU A 145 4.39 6.10 19.74
CA LEU A 145 4.35 5.29 18.52
C LEU A 145 5.78 5.01 18.07
N LYS A 146 6.04 3.81 17.55
CA LYS A 146 7.31 3.50 16.89
C LYS A 146 7.35 4.21 15.55
N VAL A 147 8.49 4.81 15.21
CA VAL A 147 8.66 5.61 14.00
C VAL A 147 9.91 5.15 13.28
N GLU A 148 9.78 4.88 11.99
CA GLU A 148 10.88 4.50 11.12
C GLU A 148 10.81 5.36 9.84
N GLU A 149 11.94 5.89 9.41
CA GLU A 149 12.05 6.57 8.12
C GLU A 149 12.10 5.54 6.99
N VAL A 150 11.30 5.76 5.96
CA VAL A 150 11.26 4.89 4.77
C VAL A 150 12.25 5.45 3.75
N LEU A 151 13.30 4.70 3.47
CA LEU A 151 14.30 5.02 2.48
C LEU A 151 14.06 4.17 1.24
N ILE A 152 13.90 4.81 0.08
CA ILE A 152 13.67 4.13 -1.19
C ILE A 152 14.90 4.39 -2.06
N SER A 153 15.69 3.35 -2.32
CA SER A 153 16.83 3.41 -3.24
C SER A 153 16.51 2.71 -4.55
N GLY A 154 17.09 3.18 -5.66
CA GLY A 154 16.90 2.59 -6.99
C GLY A 154 15.80 3.22 -7.84
N ILE A 155 15.09 4.23 -7.34
CA ILE A 155 14.24 5.07 -8.18
C ILE A 155 15.13 6.20 -8.71
N ASN A 156 15.63 6.05 -9.94
CA ASN A 156 16.15 7.19 -10.68
C ASN A 156 14.95 8.09 -11.00
N ASN A 157 14.68 9.06 -10.12
CA ASN A 157 13.62 10.03 -10.38
C ASN A 157 14.16 11.12 -11.33
N PRO A 158 13.80 11.12 -12.62
CA PRO A 158 14.29 12.11 -13.58
C PRO A 158 13.68 13.50 -13.33
N LEU A 159 12.86 13.69 -12.30
CA LEU A 159 12.11 14.91 -12.03
C LEU A 159 12.71 15.81 -10.94
N VAL A 160 13.85 15.43 -10.35
CA VAL A 160 14.60 16.34 -9.46
C VAL A 160 15.80 16.87 -10.24
N PRO A 161 15.77 18.11 -10.76
CA PRO A 161 16.98 18.72 -11.30
C PRO A 161 18.00 18.82 -10.18
N ALA A 162 19.22 18.33 -10.43
CA ALA A 162 20.37 18.55 -9.56
C ALA A 162 20.59 20.07 -9.44
N GLY A 163 20.30 20.61 -8.24
CA GLY A 163 20.61 21.99 -7.88
C GLY A 163 22.07 22.14 -7.50
#